data_18c1b84c4301cd096c8e4055a1e2bf57
#
_entry.id   18c1b84c4301cd096c8e4055a1e2bf57
#
_cell.length_a   1.000
_cell.length_b   1.000
_cell.length_c   1.000
_cell.angle_alpha   90.00
_cell.angle_beta   90.00
_cell.angle_gamma   90.00
#
_symmetry.space_group_name_H-M   'P 1'
#
loop_
_entity.id
_entity.type
_entity.pdbx_description
1 polymer ?
#
loop_
_entity_poly.entity_id
_entity_poly.type
_entity_poly.pdbx_seq_one_letter_code
_entity_poly.pdbx_strand_id
1 'polypeptide(L)'
;MGRKTGPPASNKQASGGWDPVAAWYDKLVGESGSDYHKNVILPATLRMLDPKPGESIIDVCCGQGVLVRPLLEAGIGKFTGVDASPRLIESAKARHGMDPRVSFVIADVCQPGKWADESHDAATCVLAVHDVANAAAMFSNIARTLKHGGRAVFVLMHPCFRIPRKTHWGWDGDQKIQYRRLDSYGTPLEIPITTHPGKDTGEQTAFHHRPLSELITAMGKGGLAVTACEELYSHRRSQASGPFSKAEHRAAQEFPIFIALRTVRL
;
A
#
# COMPACT_ATOMS: atom_id res chain seq x y z
N MET A 1 -21.50 -44.79 -12.09
CA MET A 1 -20.27 -44.14 -11.60
C MET A 1 -20.65 -42.86 -10.87
N GLY A 2 -20.74 -42.92 -9.55
CA GLY A 2 -21.17 -41.80 -8.71
C GLY A 2 -20.02 -40.80 -8.51
N ARG A 3 -20.25 -39.52 -8.80
CA ARG A 3 -19.38 -38.43 -8.42
C ARG A 3 -19.48 -38.20 -6.91
N LYS A 4 -18.39 -38.42 -6.19
CA LYS A 4 -18.25 -38.02 -4.79
C LYS A 4 -18.14 -36.48 -4.76
N THR A 5 -19.14 -35.82 -4.21
CA THR A 5 -19.07 -34.42 -3.83
C THR A 5 -18.21 -34.31 -2.58
N GLY A 6 -17.08 -33.62 -2.71
CA GLY A 6 -16.22 -33.28 -1.56
C GLY A 6 -16.94 -32.31 -0.60
N PRO A 7 -16.54 -32.25 0.66
CA PRO A 7 -17.16 -31.35 1.64
C PRO A 7 -17.00 -29.89 1.22
N PRO A 8 -17.97 -29.02 1.56
CA PRO A 8 -17.87 -27.60 1.25
C PRO A 8 -16.65 -26.98 1.94
N ALA A 9 -15.94 -26.13 1.22
CA ALA A 9 -14.81 -25.40 1.75
C ALA A 9 -15.22 -24.64 3.02
N SER A 10 -14.53 -24.91 4.12
CA SER A 10 -14.73 -24.22 5.38
C SER A 10 -14.53 -22.72 5.16
N ASN A 11 -15.54 -21.94 5.56
CA ASN A 11 -15.51 -20.50 5.63
C ASN A 11 -14.45 -20.10 6.70
N LYS A 12 -13.16 -20.08 6.33
CA LYS A 12 -12.13 -19.44 7.13
C LYS A 12 -12.43 -17.95 7.06
N GLN A 13 -13.02 -17.41 8.11
CA GLN A 13 -13.04 -15.99 8.38
C GLN A 13 -11.67 -15.44 8.04
N ALA A 14 -11.63 -14.42 7.18
CA ALA A 14 -10.42 -13.70 6.82
C ALA A 14 -9.90 -12.95 8.06
N SER A 15 -9.19 -13.67 8.94
CA SER A 15 -8.21 -13.03 9.80
C SER A 15 -7.17 -12.47 8.87
N GLY A 16 -7.09 -11.15 8.78
CA GLY A 16 -6.22 -10.46 7.83
C GLY A 16 -4.82 -11.08 7.84
N GLY A 17 -4.28 -11.39 6.66
CA GLY A 17 -2.98 -12.04 6.51
C GLY A 17 -1.82 -11.30 7.18
N TRP A 18 -2.06 -10.10 7.70
CA TRP A 18 -1.11 -9.27 8.45
C TRP A 18 -1.20 -9.43 9.97
N ASP A 19 -2.30 -9.95 10.53
CA ASP A 19 -2.43 -10.08 12.00
C ASP A 19 -1.40 -11.01 12.65
N PRO A 20 -1.08 -12.20 12.08
CA PRO A 20 -0.03 -13.06 12.62
C PRO A 20 1.36 -12.41 12.62
N VAL A 21 1.64 -11.53 11.67
CA VAL A 21 2.95 -10.88 11.47
C VAL A 21 3.01 -9.45 12.01
N ALA A 22 1.94 -8.98 12.64
CA ALA A 22 1.79 -7.60 13.11
C ALA A 22 2.96 -7.13 13.99
N ALA A 23 3.42 -7.95 14.93
CA ALA A 23 4.53 -7.57 15.82
C ALA A 23 5.85 -7.38 15.06
N TRP A 24 6.11 -8.19 14.03
CA TRP A 24 7.28 -8.01 13.17
C TRP A 24 7.16 -6.75 12.33
N TYR A 25 6.00 -6.52 11.70
CA TYR A 25 5.74 -5.33 10.89
C TYR A 25 5.84 -4.05 11.73
N ASP A 26 5.27 -4.06 12.92
CA ASP A 26 5.33 -2.95 13.86
C ASP A 26 6.77 -2.60 14.24
N LYS A 27 7.62 -3.60 14.47
CA LYS A 27 9.05 -3.39 14.71
C LYS A 27 9.79 -2.86 13.47
N LEU A 28 9.44 -3.33 12.28
CA LEU A 28 10.06 -2.92 11.01
C LEU A 28 9.74 -1.47 10.67
N VAL A 29 8.49 -1.06 10.83
CA VAL A 29 8.02 0.29 10.47
C VAL A 29 8.30 1.27 11.62
N GLY A 30 8.12 0.82 12.86
CA GLY A 30 8.32 1.66 14.04
C GLY A 30 7.34 2.84 14.10
N GLU A 31 7.63 3.80 14.95
CA GLU A 31 6.77 4.96 15.19
C GLU A 31 6.74 5.95 14.00
N SER A 32 7.86 6.11 13.32
CA SER A 32 8.06 7.14 12.28
C SER A 32 8.19 6.59 10.87
N GLY A 33 7.95 5.30 10.68
CA GLY A 33 8.11 4.62 9.40
C GLY A 33 9.53 4.09 9.16
N SER A 34 9.64 3.13 8.23
CA SER A 34 10.92 2.64 7.74
C SER A 34 11.67 3.75 6.99
N ASP A 35 12.92 3.48 6.62
CA ASP A 35 13.74 4.41 5.85
C ASP A 35 13.04 4.92 4.56
N TYR A 36 12.40 4.02 3.80
CA TYR A 36 11.61 4.42 2.63
C TYR A 36 10.35 5.20 2.98
N HIS A 37 9.69 4.87 4.10
CA HIS A 37 8.55 5.69 4.56
C HIS A 37 8.98 7.13 4.78
N LYS A 38 10.06 7.36 5.53
CA LYS A 38 10.53 8.70 5.90
C LYS A 38 10.98 9.54 4.70
N ASN A 39 11.73 8.92 3.79
CA ASN A 39 12.46 9.67 2.77
C ASN A 39 11.74 9.73 1.40
N VAL A 40 10.77 8.85 1.16
CA VAL A 40 10.11 8.74 -0.16
C VAL A 40 8.59 8.74 -0.03
N ILE A 41 8.03 7.82 0.76
CA ILE A 41 6.60 7.50 0.74
C ILE A 41 5.78 8.60 1.43
N LEU A 42 6.09 8.92 2.70
CA LEU A 42 5.35 9.93 3.45
C LEU A 42 5.44 11.32 2.81
N PRO A 43 6.63 11.81 2.37
CA PRO A 43 6.73 13.08 1.65
C PRO A 43 5.87 13.13 0.37
N ALA A 44 5.88 12.04 -0.42
CA ALA A 44 5.07 11.96 -1.63
C ALA A 44 3.56 11.89 -1.31
N THR A 45 3.18 11.09 -0.29
CA THR A 45 1.78 11.00 0.16
C THR A 45 1.25 12.37 0.56
N LEU A 46 1.97 13.09 1.43
CA LEU A 46 1.55 14.42 1.89
C LEU A 46 1.48 15.45 0.76
N ARG A 47 2.48 15.46 -0.12
CA ARG A 47 2.49 16.37 -1.28
C ARG A 47 1.31 16.11 -2.22
N MET A 48 1.01 14.85 -2.54
CA MET A 48 -0.09 14.51 -3.44
C MET A 48 -1.45 14.64 -2.78
N LEU A 49 -1.55 14.34 -1.47
CA LEU A 49 -2.79 14.50 -0.71
C LEU A 49 -3.11 15.97 -0.52
N ASP A 50 -2.09 16.81 -0.29
CA ASP A 50 -2.23 18.25 -0.02
C ASP A 50 -3.26 18.53 1.08
N PRO A 51 -3.03 17.95 2.31
CA PRO A 51 -4.00 18.06 3.40
C PRO A 51 -4.21 19.51 3.82
N LYS A 52 -5.47 19.89 4.09
CA LYS A 52 -5.83 21.24 4.52
C LYS A 52 -6.21 21.25 6.00
N PRO A 53 -5.94 22.35 6.71
CA PRO A 53 -6.37 22.51 8.10
C PRO A 53 -7.88 22.27 8.26
N GLY A 54 -8.24 21.53 9.30
CA GLY A 54 -9.62 21.21 9.62
C GLY A 54 -10.24 20.05 8.85
N GLU A 55 -9.59 19.49 7.82
CA GLU A 55 -10.13 18.36 7.05
C GLU A 55 -10.27 17.08 7.88
N SER A 56 -11.24 16.25 7.47
CA SER A 56 -11.41 14.89 7.94
C SER A 56 -10.74 13.92 6.95
N ILE A 57 -9.75 13.16 7.40
CA ILE A 57 -8.99 12.24 6.56
C ILE A 57 -9.13 10.81 7.07
N ILE A 58 -9.36 9.87 6.15
CA ILE A 58 -9.36 8.44 6.43
C ILE A 58 -8.11 7.78 5.84
N ASP A 59 -7.43 6.95 6.64
CA ASP A 59 -6.31 6.10 6.19
C ASP A 59 -6.76 4.65 6.15
N VAL A 60 -6.82 4.10 4.95
CA VAL A 60 -7.36 2.76 4.67
C VAL A 60 -6.21 1.77 4.59
N CYS A 61 -6.28 0.67 5.36
CA CYS A 61 -5.19 -0.23 5.67
C CYS A 61 -4.06 0.52 6.42
N CYS A 62 -4.44 1.23 7.48
CA CYS A 62 -3.57 2.17 8.20
C CYS A 62 -2.43 1.52 8.99
N GLY A 63 -2.47 0.19 9.17
CA GLY A 63 -1.51 -0.51 10.02
C GLY A 63 -1.47 0.06 11.44
N GLN A 64 -0.26 0.33 11.94
CA GLN A 64 -0.04 0.95 13.26
C GLN A 64 -0.12 2.48 13.26
N GLY A 65 -0.63 3.12 12.17
CA GLY A 65 -0.94 4.54 12.13
C GLY A 65 0.25 5.46 11.79
N VAL A 66 1.14 5.04 10.90
CA VAL A 66 2.34 5.81 10.52
C VAL A 66 2.03 7.21 9.95
N LEU A 67 0.84 7.40 9.36
CA LEU A 67 0.37 8.68 8.80
C LEU A 67 -0.26 9.62 9.83
N VAL A 68 -0.60 9.15 11.03
CA VAL A 68 -1.29 9.98 12.04
C VAL A 68 -0.52 11.24 12.34
N ARG A 69 0.73 11.12 12.77
CA ARG A 69 1.54 12.28 13.18
C ARG A 69 1.74 13.28 12.05
N PRO A 70 2.20 12.90 10.85
CA PRO A 70 2.37 13.86 9.76
C PRO A 70 1.07 14.58 9.35
N LEU A 71 -0.07 13.90 9.40
CA LEU A 71 -1.36 14.52 9.08
C LEU A 71 -1.84 15.47 10.18
N LEU A 72 -1.65 15.11 11.45
CA LEU A 72 -1.96 16.01 12.57
C LEU A 72 -1.07 17.26 12.55
N GLU A 73 0.21 17.13 12.22
CA GLU A 73 1.14 18.24 12.03
C GLU A 73 0.74 19.15 10.85
N ALA A 74 0.10 18.59 9.81
CA ALA A 74 -0.52 19.38 8.73
C ALA A 74 -1.81 20.10 9.14
N GLY A 75 -2.28 19.91 10.38
CA GLY A 75 -3.42 20.65 10.95
C GLY A 75 -4.79 20.07 10.62
N ILE A 76 -4.89 18.79 10.23
CA ILE A 76 -6.20 18.16 9.97
C ILE A 76 -7.09 18.18 11.22
N GLY A 77 -8.40 18.22 11.00
CA GLY A 77 -9.39 18.25 12.09
C GLY A 77 -9.74 16.86 12.62
N LYS A 78 -9.71 15.83 11.77
CA LYS A 78 -10.06 14.45 12.14
C LYS A 78 -9.25 13.43 11.35
N PHE A 79 -8.77 12.41 12.05
CA PHE A 79 -8.15 11.21 11.47
C PHE A 79 -8.97 9.97 11.79
N THR A 80 -9.23 9.15 10.78
CA THR A 80 -9.83 7.83 10.97
C THR A 80 -8.92 6.78 10.32
N GLY A 81 -8.36 5.86 11.11
CA GLY A 81 -7.60 4.73 10.60
C GLY A 81 -8.45 3.47 10.52
N VAL A 82 -8.39 2.74 9.41
CA VAL A 82 -9.09 1.47 9.21
C VAL A 82 -8.09 0.40 8.82
N ASP A 83 -8.10 -0.73 9.54
CA ASP A 83 -7.28 -1.90 9.23
C ASP A 83 -8.01 -3.18 9.62
N ALA A 84 -7.72 -4.28 8.94
CA ALA A 84 -8.31 -5.59 9.23
C ALA A 84 -7.60 -6.31 10.40
N SER A 85 -6.37 -5.93 10.76
CA SER A 85 -5.60 -6.54 11.85
C SER A 85 -5.93 -5.90 13.20
N PRO A 86 -6.56 -6.63 14.12
CA PRO A 86 -6.78 -6.16 15.49
C PRO A 86 -5.49 -5.77 16.20
N ARG A 87 -4.39 -6.51 15.99
CA ARG A 87 -3.09 -6.25 16.63
C ARG A 87 -2.45 -4.96 16.13
N LEU A 88 -2.53 -4.67 14.83
CA LEU A 88 -2.03 -3.39 14.28
C LEU A 88 -2.87 -2.23 14.79
N ILE A 89 -4.18 -2.37 14.86
CA ILE A 89 -5.07 -1.35 15.43
C ILE A 89 -4.80 -1.13 16.93
N GLU A 90 -4.51 -2.19 17.68
CA GLU A 90 -4.09 -2.06 19.09
C GLU A 90 -2.80 -1.24 19.21
N SER A 91 -1.79 -1.53 18.39
CA SER A 91 -0.55 -0.75 18.33
C SER A 91 -0.81 0.71 17.94
N ALA A 92 -1.70 0.96 16.98
CA ALA A 92 -2.08 2.31 16.56
C ALA A 92 -2.76 3.10 17.69
N LYS A 93 -3.70 2.46 18.40
CA LYS A 93 -4.40 3.05 19.56
C LYS A 93 -3.44 3.35 20.71
N ALA A 94 -2.50 2.46 20.99
CA ALA A 94 -1.50 2.65 22.04
C ALA A 94 -0.62 3.89 21.77
N ARG A 95 -0.31 4.19 20.50
CA ARG A 95 0.54 5.33 20.10
C ARG A 95 -0.22 6.64 19.96
N HIS A 96 -1.43 6.58 19.43
CA HIS A 96 -2.13 7.78 18.95
C HIS A 96 -3.53 7.98 19.55
N GLY A 97 -4.05 7.00 20.28
CA GLY A 97 -5.44 7.02 20.77
C GLY A 97 -5.75 8.07 21.83
N MET A 98 -4.74 8.76 22.36
CA MET A 98 -4.94 9.85 23.33
C MET A 98 -5.31 11.18 22.66
N ASP A 99 -5.08 11.37 21.37
CA ASP A 99 -5.50 12.57 20.65
C ASP A 99 -7.00 12.45 20.29
N PRO A 100 -7.86 13.37 20.74
CA PRO A 100 -9.31 13.28 20.51
C PRO A 100 -9.72 13.40 19.04
N ARG A 101 -8.82 13.84 18.16
CA ARG A 101 -9.04 13.91 16.71
C ARG A 101 -8.84 12.56 16.04
N VAL A 102 -8.27 11.57 16.73
CA VAL A 102 -7.84 10.27 16.15
C VAL A 102 -8.81 9.17 16.54
N SER A 103 -9.24 8.39 15.58
CA SER A 103 -10.06 7.19 15.79
C SER A 103 -9.57 6.03 14.93
N PHE A 104 -9.78 4.79 15.41
CA PHE A 104 -9.39 3.58 14.70
C PHE A 104 -10.52 2.57 14.67
N VAL A 105 -10.72 1.93 13.51
CA VAL A 105 -11.76 0.94 13.23
C VAL A 105 -11.12 -0.35 12.73
N ILE A 106 -11.52 -1.49 13.31
CA ILE A 106 -11.16 -2.80 12.77
C ILE A 106 -12.21 -3.18 11.73
N ALA A 107 -11.81 -3.25 10.44
CA ALA A 107 -12.70 -3.64 9.37
C ALA A 107 -11.94 -4.19 8.16
N ASP A 108 -12.56 -5.13 7.44
CA ASP A 108 -12.12 -5.52 6.10
C ASP A 108 -12.56 -4.46 5.09
N VAL A 109 -11.60 -3.82 4.48
CA VAL A 109 -11.83 -2.73 3.51
C VAL A 109 -12.51 -3.18 2.22
N CYS A 110 -12.54 -4.49 1.95
CA CYS A 110 -13.29 -5.08 0.84
C CYS A 110 -14.77 -5.22 1.14
N GLN A 111 -15.17 -5.10 2.41
CA GLN A 111 -16.58 -5.21 2.81
C GLN A 111 -17.18 -3.83 3.06
N PRO A 112 -18.42 -3.60 2.61
CA PRO A 112 -19.12 -2.37 2.95
C PRO A 112 -19.38 -2.33 4.46
N GLY A 113 -19.18 -1.17 5.08
CA GLY A 113 -19.35 -0.99 6.51
C GLY A 113 -19.57 0.48 6.86
N LYS A 114 -19.87 0.76 8.13
CA LYS A 114 -20.08 2.13 8.61
C LYS A 114 -18.86 3.03 8.48
N TRP A 115 -17.66 2.44 8.31
CA TRP A 115 -16.43 3.19 8.05
C TRP A 115 -16.42 3.85 6.65
N ALA A 116 -17.29 3.38 5.74
CA ALA A 116 -17.39 3.85 4.35
C ALA A 116 -18.60 4.80 4.15
N ASP A 117 -18.90 5.62 5.13
CA ASP A 117 -19.93 6.66 5.02
C ASP A 117 -19.32 7.95 4.46
N GLU A 118 -20.07 8.68 3.64
CA GLU A 118 -19.65 9.92 2.98
C GLU A 118 -19.37 11.05 3.99
N SER A 119 -18.20 11.03 4.61
CA SER A 119 -17.85 11.94 5.70
C SER A 119 -16.43 12.52 5.64
N HIS A 120 -15.58 12.00 4.73
CA HIS A 120 -14.18 12.40 4.66
C HIS A 120 -13.87 13.31 3.47
N ASP A 121 -13.01 14.29 3.69
CA ASP A 121 -12.53 15.20 2.64
C ASP A 121 -11.43 14.53 1.80
N ALA A 122 -10.64 13.65 2.42
CA ALA A 122 -9.60 12.91 1.74
C ALA A 122 -9.40 11.51 2.32
N ALA A 123 -8.79 10.63 1.51
CA ALA A 123 -8.40 9.27 1.89
C ALA A 123 -6.95 8.98 1.50
N THR A 124 -6.31 8.08 2.24
CA THR A 124 -5.01 7.49 1.91
C THR A 124 -5.09 5.96 1.92
N CYS A 125 -4.27 5.31 1.10
CA CYS A 125 -4.00 3.88 1.17
C CYS A 125 -2.54 3.68 0.76
N VAL A 126 -1.67 3.42 1.74
CA VAL A 126 -0.22 3.43 1.54
C VAL A 126 0.36 2.04 1.72
N LEU A 127 1.02 1.55 0.67
CA LEU A 127 1.68 0.24 0.59
C LEU A 127 0.78 -0.97 0.91
N ALA A 128 -0.53 -0.87 0.65
CA ALA A 128 -1.47 -1.92 0.98
C ALA A 128 -2.32 -2.44 -0.20
N VAL A 129 -2.45 -1.70 -1.31
CA VAL A 129 -3.27 -2.12 -2.47
C VAL A 129 -2.89 -3.51 -2.99
N HIS A 130 -1.61 -3.85 -2.95
CA HIS A 130 -1.11 -5.14 -3.39
C HIS A 130 -1.30 -6.26 -2.35
N ASP A 131 -1.69 -5.95 -1.12
CA ASP A 131 -2.01 -6.94 -0.09
C ASP A 131 -3.51 -7.29 -0.06
N VAL A 132 -4.32 -6.52 -0.81
CA VAL A 132 -5.78 -6.66 -0.84
C VAL A 132 -6.22 -7.55 -2.01
N ALA A 133 -6.88 -8.66 -1.71
CA ALA A 133 -7.35 -9.62 -2.70
C ALA A 133 -8.39 -9.02 -3.66
N ASN A 134 -9.31 -8.20 -3.17
CA ASN A 134 -10.35 -7.53 -3.97
C ASN A 134 -10.16 -6.02 -4.00
N ALA A 135 -9.17 -5.56 -4.76
CA ALA A 135 -8.88 -4.14 -4.89
C ALA A 135 -10.05 -3.33 -5.48
N ALA A 136 -10.86 -3.93 -6.36
CA ALA A 136 -12.02 -3.24 -6.93
C ALA A 136 -13.08 -2.90 -5.87
N ALA A 137 -13.38 -3.84 -4.97
CA ALA A 137 -14.29 -3.58 -3.84
C ALA A 137 -13.70 -2.51 -2.89
N MET A 138 -12.39 -2.59 -2.60
CA MET A 138 -11.70 -1.58 -1.79
C MET A 138 -11.82 -0.18 -2.42
N PHE A 139 -11.56 -0.02 -3.71
CA PHE A 139 -11.66 1.28 -4.39
C PHE A 139 -13.10 1.84 -4.34
N SER A 140 -14.11 1.00 -4.58
CA SER A 140 -15.52 1.41 -4.47
C SER A 140 -15.88 1.83 -3.05
N ASN A 141 -15.41 1.12 -2.04
CA ASN A 141 -15.64 1.47 -0.65
C ASN A 141 -14.90 2.76 -0.26
N ILE A 142 -13.66 2.98 -0.73
CA ILE A 142 -12.94 4.25 -0.52
C ILE A 142 -13.70 5.41 -1.17
N ALA A 143 -14.20 5.25 -2.41
CA ALA A 143 -15.02 6.29 -3.05
C ALA A 143 -16.24 6.66 -2.19
N ARG A 144 -16.90 5.68 -1.57
CA ARG A 144 -18.06 5.91 -0.69
C ARG A 144 -17.72 6.64 0.60
N THR A 145 -16.48 6.54 1.11
CA THR A 145 -16.09 7.28 2.32
C THR A 145 -15.88 8.76 2.06
N LEU A 146 -15.56 9.11 0.82
CA LEU A 146 -15.24 10.48 0.44
C LEU A 146 -16.51 11.29 0.20
N LYS A 147 -16.49 12.55 0.56
CA LYS A 147 -17.45 13.54 0.07
C LYS A 147 -17.33 13.66 -1.46
N HIS A 148 -18.38 14.12 -2.12
CA HIS A 148 -18.31 14.41 -3.57
C HIS A 148 -17.16 15.42 -3.84
N GLY A 149 -16.33 15.12 -4.83
CA GLY A 149 -15.11 15.90 -5.10
C GLY A 149 -13.97 15.69 -4.11
N GLY A 150 -14.17 14.86 -3.08
CA GLY A 150 -13.10 14.42 -2.18
C GLY A 150 -12.01 13.63 -2.92
N ARG A 151 -10.82 13.60 -2.36
CA ARG A 151 -9.65 13.01 -3.03
C ARG A 151 -9.08 11.81 -2.29
N ALA A 152 -8.43 10.90 -3.03
CA ALA A 152 -7.65 9.83 -2.41
C ALA A 152 -6.25 9.75 -3.01
N VAL A 153 -5.28 9.34 -2.19
CA VAL A 153 -3.91 9.05 -2.60
C VAL A 153 -3.57 7.60 -2.29
N PHE A 154 -3.12 6.90 -3.32
CA PHE A 154 -2.65 5.52 -3.25
C PHE A 154 -1.16 5.49 -3.51
N VAL A 155 -0.38 4.96 -2.58
CA VAL A 155 1.04 4.67 -2.81
C VAL A 155 1.25 3.17 -2.76
N LEU A 156 1.79 2.59 -3.82
CA LEU A 156 1.97 1.14 -3.93
C LEU A 156 3.33 0.79 -4.53
N MET A 157 3.76 -0.45 -4.33
CA MET A 157 4.90 -1.01 -5.05
C MET A 157 4.65 -0.88 -6.55
N HIS A 158 5.66 -0.41 -7.31
CA HIS A 158 5.46 -0.13 -8.73
C HIS A 158 5.09 -1.40 -9.50
N PRO A 159 3.88 -1.49 -10.08
CA PRO A 159 3.39 -2.73 -10.68
C PRO A 159 4.19 -3.18 -11.89
N CYS A 160 4.85 -2.24 -12.61
CA CYS A 160 5.70 -2.58 -13.75
C CYS A 160 7.09 -3.05 -13.33
N PHE A 161 7.67 -2.53 -12.24
CA PHE A 161 9.08 -2.76 -11.94
C PHE A 161 9.33 -3.54 -10.65
N ARG A 162 8.31 -3.77 -9.83
CA ARG A 162 8.45 -4.39 -8.51
C ARG A 162 7.49 -5.55 -8.27
N ILE A 163 7.44 -6.49 -9.23
CA ILE A 163 6.68 -7.74 -9.06
C ILE A 163 7.56 -8.74 -8.34
N PRO A 164 7.22 -9.19 -7.11
CA PRO A 164 8.02 -10.16 -6.38
C PRO A 164 8.27 -11.41 -7.22
N ARG A 165 9.51 -11.92 -7.21
CA ARG A 165 9.95 -13.10 -7.96
C ARG A 165 9.78 -13.03 -9.49
N LYS A 166 9.30 -11.91 -10.04
CA LYS A 166 9.07 -11.71 -11.47
C LYS A 166 9.86 -10.55 -12.05
N THR A 167 10.56 -9.80 -11.18
CA THR A 167 11.45 -8.72 -11.60
C THR A 167 12.84 -8.95 -11.03
N HIS A 168 13.85 -8.87 -11.89
CA HIS A 168 15.24 -9.14 -11.55
C HIS A 168 16.15 -8.08 -12.14
N TRP A 169 17.25 -7.78 -11.46
CA TRP A 169 18.33 -7.01 -12.03
C TRP A 169 19.17 -7.90 -12.94
N GLY A 170 19.56 -7.41 -14.09
CA GLY A 170 20.51 -8.02 -15.00
C GLY A 170 21.63 -7.05 -15.34
N TRP A 171 22.69 -7.58 -15.94
CA TRP A 171 23.87 -6.84 -16.35
C TRP A 171 24.22 -7.20 -17.79
N ASP A 172 24.41 -6.16 -18.62
CA ASP A 172 24.97 -6.28 -19.96
C ASP A 172 26.43 -5.81 -19.92
N GLY A 173 27.36 -6.76 -20.07
CA GLY A 173 28.80 -6.49 -19.98
C GLY A 173 29.34 -5.70 -21.16
N ASP A 174 28.77 -5.89 -22.33
CA ASP A 174 29.24 -5.24 -23.57
C ASP A 174 28.80 -3.78 -23.60
N GLN A 175 27.57 -3.51 -23.23
CA GLN A 175 27.01 -2.14 -23.16
C GLN A 175 27.32 -1.43 -21.84
N LYS A 176 27.81 -2.14 -20.83
CA LYS A 176 28.07 -1.62 -19.47
C LYS A 176 26.84 -0.98 -18.86
N ILE A 177 25.68 -1.63 -19.00
CA ILE A 177 24.41 -1.18 -18.44
C ILE A 177 23.85 -2.22 -17.48
N GLN A 178 23.18 -1.73 -16.43
CA GLN A 178 22.31 -2.53 -15.60
C GLN A 178 20.88 -2.38 -16.09
N TYR A 179 20.18 -3.47 -16.29
CA TYR A 179 18.79 -3.46 -16.77
C TYR A 179 17.85 -4.16 -15.80
N ARG A 180 16.56 -3.86 -15.94
CA ARG A 180 15.49 -4.53 -15.20
C ARG A 180 14.79 -5.55 -16.09
N ARG A 181 14.95 -6.84 -15.79
CA ARG A 181 14.19 -7.91 -16.42
C ARG A 181 12.82 -8.01 -15.76
N LEU A 182 11.79 -8.14 -16.58
CA LEU A 182 10.40 -8.24 -16.17
C LEU A 182 9.77 -9.49 -16.78
N ASP A 183 9.21 -10.35 -15.92
CA ASP A 183 8.49 -11.57 -16.34
C ASP A 183 7.01 -11.45 -15.90
N SER A 184 6.07 -11.83 -16.77
CA SER A 184 4.65 -12.02 -16.42
C SER A 184 3.90 -10.75 -15.95
N TYR A 185 4.20 -9.57 -16.49
CA TYR A 185 3.54 -8.32 -16.12
C TYR A 185 2.03 -8.29 -16.41
N GLY A 186 1.61 -8.78 -17.58
CA GLY A 186 0.21 -8.70 -18.02
C GLY A 186 -0.74 -9.70 -17.33
N THR A 187 -0.21 -10.61 -16.52
CA THR A 187 -0.99 -11.64 -15.82
C THR A 187 -1.17 -11.28 -14.36
N PRO A 188 -2.41 -11.12 -13.86
CA PRO A 188 -2.67 -11.02 -12.41
C PRO A 188 -2.14 -12.25 -11.69
N LEU A 189 -1.42 -12.04 -10.59
CA LEU A 189 -0.78 -13.12 -9.83
C LEU A 189 -1.01 -12.92 -8.34
N GLU A 190 -1.25 -14.02 -7.65
CA GLU A 190 -1.15 -14.08 -6.20
C GLU A 190 0.18 -14.74 -5.83
N ILE A 191 1.04 -14.00 -5.14
CA ILE A 191 2.40 -14.40 -4.84
C ILE A 191 2.57 -14.47 -3.33
N PRO A 192 2.84 -15.66 -2.75
CA PRO A 192 3.09 -15.77 -1.31
C PRO A 192 4.40 -15.05 -0.95
N ILE A 193 4.35 -14.22 0.09
CA ILE A 193 5.50 -13.48 0.62
C ILE A 193 5.86 -14.03 1.98
N THR A 194 7.10 -14.48 2.14
CA THR A 194 7.65 -14.84 3.45
C THR A 194 8.01 -13.57 4.20
N THR A 195 7.40 -13.37 5.36
CA THR A 195 7.50 -12.14 6.14
C THR A 195 8.80 -12.00 6.92
N HIS A 196 9.49 -13.09 7.18
CA HIS A 196 10.78 -13.10 7.87
C HIS A 196 11.87 -13.69 6.98
N PRO A 197 12.54 -12.90 6.11
CA PRO A 197 13.64 -13.40 5.30
C PRO A 197 14.72 -14.04 6.19
N GLY A 198 15.01 -15.32 5.94
CA GLY A 198 16.00 -16.09 6.70
C GLY A 198 15.49 -16.80 7.96
N LYS A 199 14.19 -16.71 8.28
CA LYS A 199 13.53 -17.51 9.31
C LYS A 199 12.31 -18.19 8.73
N ASP A 200 12.23 -19.49 8.84
CA ASP A 200 11.02 -20.25 8.48
C ASP A 200 10.04 -20.17 9.67
N THR A 201 9.18 -19.18 9.65
CA THR A 201 8.13 -19.02 10.66
C THR A 201 6.81 -19.67 10.23
N GLY A 202 6.74 -20.17 8.99
CA GLY A 202 5.50 -20.67 8.40
C GLY A 202 4.45 -19.59 8.09
N GLU A 203 4.71 -18.33 8.47
CA GLU A 203 3.79 -17.22 8.28
C GLU A 203 4.04 -16.56 6.92
N GLN A 204 2.96 -16.43 6.14
CA GLN A 204 2.99 -15.83 4.81
C GLN A 204 1.88 -14.80 4.68
N THR A 205 2.19 -13.73 3.94
CA THR A 205 1.22 -12.80 3.39
C THR A 205 1.09 -13.04 1.89
N ALA A 206 0.04 -12.50 1.26
CA ALA A 206 -0.13 -12.60 -0.18
C ALA A 206 0.13 -11.24 -0.84
N PHE A 207 0.90 -11.24 -1.91
CA PHE A 207 1.06 -10.08 -2.80
C PHE A 207 0.22 -10.32 -4.05
N HIS A 208 -0.77 -9.47 -4.29
CA HIS A 208 -1.62 -9.54 -5.48
C HIS A 208 -1.09 -8.59 -6.54
N HIS A 209 -0.32 -9.13 -7.48
CA HIS A 209 0.10 -8.36 -8.66
C HIS A 209 -1.10 -8.12 -9.58
N ARG A 210 -1.24 -6.88 -10.04
CA ARG A 210 -2.17 -6.44 -11.07
C ARG A 210 -1.47 -5.46 -12.00
N PRO A 211 -1.68 -5.56 -13.33
CA PRO A 211 -1.20 -4.56 -14.27
C PRO A 211 -1.73 -3.16 -13.92
N LEU A 212 -0.94 -2.12 -14.20
CA LEU A 212 -1.34 -0.73 -13.92
C LEU A 212 -2.67 -0.36 -14.60
N SER A 213 -2.91 -0.86 -15.81
CA SER A 213 -4.17 -0.66 -16.53
C SER A 213 -5.38 -1.23 -15.80
N GLU A 214 -5.23 -2.40 -15.16
CA GLU A 214 -6.30 -3.02 -14.35
C GLU A 214 -6.59 -2.17 -13.12
N LEU A 215 -5.56 -1.71 -12.42
CA LEU A 215 -5.69 -0.85 -11.24
C LEU A 215 -6.42 0.45 -11.56
N ILE A 216 -5.97 1.18 -12.61
CA ILE A 216 -6.59 2.45 -13.03
C ILE A 216 -8.05 2.23 -13.47
N THR A 217 -8.30 1.16 -14.22
CA THR A 217 -9.67 0.83 -14.66
C THR A 217 -10.58 0.49 -13.46
N ALA A 218 -10.06 -0.25 -12.48
CA ALA A 218 -10.82 -0.59 -11.27
C ALA A 218 -11.12 0.66 -10.41
N MET A 219 -10.17 1.59 -10.30
CA MET A 219 -10.40 2.89 -9.65
C MET A 219 -11.53 3.66 -10.33
N GLY A 220 -11.48 3.80 -11.67
CA GLY A 220 -12.52 4.51 -12.43
C GLY A 220 -13.90 3.87 -12.30
N LYS A 221 -13.99 2.54 -12.39
CA LYS A 221 -15.23 1.80 -12.17
C LYS A 221 -15.75 1.93 -10.74
N GLY A 222 -14.85 2.10 -9.77
CA GLY A 222 -15.19 2.33 -8.36
C GLY A 222 -15.61 3.77 -8.04
N GLY A 223 -15.62 4.70 -9.02
CA GLY A 223 -16.00 6.10 -8.82
C GLY A 223 -14.81 7.02 -8.46
N LEU A 224 -13.56 6.59 -8.74
CA LEU A 224 -12.33 7.35 -8.48
C LEU A 224 -11.63 7.68 -9.80
N ALA A 225 -11.66 8.94 -10.23
CA ALA A 225 -10.91 9.38 -11.41
C ALA A 225 -9.45 9.71 -11.04
N VAL A 226 -8.49 9.10 -11.72
CA VAL A 226 -7.06 9.41 -11.54
C VAL A 226 -6.78 10.79 -12.11
N THR A 227 -6.24 11.69 -11.29
CA THR A 227 -5.94 13.10 -11.67
C THR A 227 -4.46 13.42 -11.67
N ALA A 228 -3.63 12.61 -10.99
CA ALA A 228 -2.19 12.73 -11.02
C ALA A 228 -1.54 11.36 -10.76
N CYS A 229 -0.35 11.19 -11.35
CA CYS A 229 0.49 10.02 -11.16
C CYS A 229 1.93 10.49 -10.96
N GLU A 230 2.62 9.94 -9.96
CA GLU A 230 4.03 10.23 -9.69
C GLU A 230 4.78 8.91 -9.49
N GLU A 231 5.86 8.72 -10.23
CA GLU A 231 6.76 7.60 -10.04
C GLU A 231 7.82 7.96 -8.99
N LEU A 232 8.02 7.07 -8.01
CA LEU A 232 8.87 7.33 -6.85
C LEU A 232 10.11 6.45 -6.90
N TYR A 233 11.26 7.10 -6.90
CA TYR A 233 12.57 6.49 -7.03
C TYR A 233 13.24 6.26 -5.68
N SER A 234 14.31 5.47 -5.67
CA SER A 234 15.12 5.29 -4.48
C SER A 234 15.83 6.58 -4.10
N HIS A 235 15.72 6.98 -2.83
CA HIS A 235 16.55 8.05 -2.27
C HIS A 235 17.99 7.57 -1.98
N ARG A 236 18.19 6.25 -1.95
CA ARG A 236 19.49 5.64 -1.66
C ARG A 236 20.38 5.73 -2.88
N ARG A 237 21.58 6.27 -2.70
CA ARG A 237 22.63 6.13 -3.71
C ARG A 237 23.15 4.68 -3.67
N SER A 238 23.45 4.13 -4.85
CA SER A 238 24.16 2.84 -4.91
C SER A 238 25.47 2.98 -4.14
N GLN A 239 25.77 2.00 -3.30
CA GLN A 239 27.07 1.91 -2.60
C GLN A 239 28.07 1.07 -3.39
N ALA A 240 27.73 0.68 -4.62
CA ALA A 240 28.61 -0.08 -5.48
C ALA A 240 29.92 0.70 -5.71
N SER A 241 31.00 0.03 -5.46
CA SER A 241 32.36 0.48 -5.80
C SER A 241 32.89 -0.40 -6.95
N GLY A 242 33.62 0.22 -7.88
CA GLY A 242 34.20 -0.52 -9.00
C GLY A 242 33.58 -0.17 -10.35
N PRO A 243 33.88 -0.95 -11.40
CA PRO A 243 33.58 -0.60 -12.80
C PRO A 243 32.08 -0.50 -13.11
N PHE A 244 31.22 -1.09 -12.27
CA PHE A 244 29.77 -1.14 -12.46
C PHE A 244 29.00 -0.04 -11.72
N SER A 245 29.63 0.68 -10.81
CA SER A 245 28.99 1.68 -9.93
C SER A 245 28.20 2.74 -10.69
N LYS A 246 28.72 3.23 -11.84
CA LYS A 246 28.02 4.22 -12.67
C LYS A 246 26.73 3.69 -13.29
N ALA A 247 26.73 2.42 -13.72
CA ALA A 247 25.55 1.79 -14.30
C ALA A 247 24.48 1.49 -13.24
N GLU A 248 24.89 1.05 -12.05
CA GLU A 248 23.97 0.83 -10.91
C GLU A 248 23.37 2.15 -10.44
N HIS A 249 24.15 3.23 -10.39
CA HIS A 249 23.65 4.56 -10.07
C HIS A 249 22.60 5.03 -11.06
N ARG A 250 22.88 4.88 -12.38
CA ARG A 250 21.92 5.21 -13.42
C ARG A 250 20.64 4.38 -13.29
N ALA A 251 20.76 3.06 -13.15
CA ALA A 251 19.61 2.17 -13.01
C ALA A 251 18.73 2.50 -11.79
N ALA A 252 19.34 2.88 -10.67
CA ALA A 252 18.61 3.31 -9.48
C ALA A 252 17.81 4.61 -9.67
N GLN A 253 18.19 5.45 -10.63
CA GLN A 253 17.50 6.69 -10.97
C GLN A 253 16.46 6.52 -12.10
N GLU A 254 16.60 5.47 -12.92
CA GLU A 254 15.73 5.23 -14.07
C GLU A 254 14.56 4.28 -13.76
N PHE A 255 14.69 3.44 -12.71
CA PHE A 255 13.67 2.46 -12.38
C PHE A 255 12.95 2.82 -11.07
N PRO A 256 11.69 3.27 -11.12
CA PRO A 256 10.94 3.62 -9.93
C PRO A 256 10.64 2.38 -9.07
N ILE A 257 10.60 2.59 -7.76
CA ILE A 257 10.29 1.55 -6.77
C ILE A 257 8.81 1.55 -6.43
N PHE A 258 8.23 2.74 -6.33
CA PHE A 258 6.82 2.93 -6.00
C PHE A 258 6.15 3.82 -7.05
N ILE A 259 4.83 3.80 -7.01
CA ILE A 259 3.99 4.72 -7.76
C ILE A 259 2.97 5.32 -6.81
N ALA A 260 2.75 6.61 -6.92
CA ALA A 260 1.70 7.34 -6.21
C ALA A 260 0.64 7.80 -7.20
N LEU A 261 -0.62 7.52 -6.91
CA LEU A 261 -1.78 7.90 -7.71
C LEU A 261 -2.68 8.78 -6.88
N ARG A 262 -3.00 9.97 -7.37
CA ARG A 262 -4.04 10.82 -6.82
C ARG A 262 -5.32 10.64 -7.62
N THR A 263 -6.42 10.47 -6.90
CA THR A 263 -7.75 10.36 -7.49
C THR A 263 -8.70 11.38 -6.89
N VAL A 264 -9.81 11.64 -7.59
CA VAL A 264 -10.93 12.43 -7.12
C VAL A 264 -12.19 11.60 -7.23
N ARG A 265 -13.07 11.66 -6.22
CA ARG A 265 -14.40 11.06 -6.26
C ARG A 265 -15.26 11.80 -7.30
N LEU A 266 -15.84 11.05 -8.24
CA LEU A 266 -16.77 11.52 -9.27
C LEU A 266 -18.16 11.78 -8.70
#